data_ae0331011462c79771552cf9f6640f87
#
_entry.id   ae0331011462c79771552cf9f6640f87
#
_cell.length_a   1.000
_cell.length_b   1.000
_cell.length_c   1.000
_cell.angle_alpha   90.00
_cell.angle_beta   90.00
_cell.angle_gamma   90.00
#
_symmetry.space_group_name_H-M   'P 1'
#
loop_
_entity.id
_entity.type
_entity.pdbx_description
1 polymer ?
#
loop_
_entity_poly.entity_id
_entity_poly.type
_entity_poly.pdbx_seq_one_letter_code
_entity_poly.pdbx_strand_id
1 'polypeptide(L)'
;MADSVPKAEGFQPQDWFPHNPDAHGTDGPLHIEPAPVYPIADCFFESFQDKGLPYRPDMFSSGETANGCGHAMRSTFKGSRTTAADYITKDQQRSNVTIMCDVTVDKVIIERGPNNSLRATGVEYLDNSGKRYKAKANYEVLLAGGTYNSPSMLLRSGIGPRQDLEKLNIPVYVDLPGVGKNLQDHQLIFTYYEVNKPGLTDDERVSHDPDAWANGLKEWQEKKSGWLATFPFGAFGFARLSDRLDRDVPEWRNMEREEGRDPMGLTDAQPNCEFFHTVCYGGPPEYTDFPKPGEFALAMCVFLCGQRSRGYVTIKSTDPFEPPFADPCYLSDKRDLLMLSEGVRWANEVVTEGKGTRDVISGSWPRGATHHRKKTNEDWHEHVKKYASTSYHPGGTCKLGQDDDPLAVVDKYLRVRGVKGLRVVDCSIMPLLMSGHTQMPAYGIAEKAAEYIMQHNKHRSAGKHKGSAGFQQGARL
;
A
#
# COMPACT_ATOMS: atom_id res chain seq x y z
N MET A 1 26.98 8.24 3.19
CA MET A 1 25.55 8.36 3.54
C MET A 1 25.30 9.23 4.77
N ALA A 2 26.27 9.43 5.66
CA ALA A 2 26.09 10.21 6.88
C ALA A 2 25.93 11.75 6.68
N ASP A 3 26.26 12.27 5.52
CA ASP A 3 26.32 13.73 5.28
C ASP A 3 25.04 14.35 4.71
N SER A 4 24.01 13.55 4.45
CA SER A 4 22.77 14.03 3.81
C SER A 4 21.55 14.13 4.74
N VAL A 5 21.67 13.68 5.98
CA VAL A 5 20.58 13.81 6.96
C VAL A 5 20.69 15.16 7.64
N PRO A 6 19.61 16.01 7.64
CA PRO A 6 19.63 17.26 8.40
C PRO A 6 19.88 16.93 9.87
N LYS A 7 21.02 17.39 10.41
CA LYS A 7 21.34 17.21 11.81
C LYS A 7 20.45 18.15 12.63
N ALA A 8 19.55 17.61 13.42
CA ALA A 8 19.18 18.30 14.65
C ALA A 8 20.47 18.44 15.48
N GLU A 9 20.74 19.60 16.05
CA GLU A 9 21.98 19.84 16.82
C GLU A 9 22.15 18.71 17.86
N GLY A 10 23.28 17.98 17.79
CA GLY A 10 23.60 16.89 18.71
C GLY A 10 23.24 15.48 18.24
N PHE A 11 22.63 15.30 17.08
CA PHE A 11 22.16 14.02 16.60
C PHE A 11 23.17 13.32 15.66
N GLN A 12 23.51 12.07 15.95
CA GLN A 12 24.36 11.22 15.12
C GLN A 12 23.50 10.07 14.53
N PRO A 13 23.30 9.99 13.21
CA PRO A 13 22.46 8.95 12.59
C PRO A 13 22.82 7.52 12.99
N GLN A 14 24.09 7.24 13.23
CA GLN A 14 24.59 5.91 13.59
C GLN A 14 24.11 5.44 14.97
N ASP A 15 23.77 6.35 15.88
CA ASP A 15 23.44 6.02 17.27
C ASP A 15 21.98 5.58 17.43
N TRP A 16 21.08 6.02 16.55
CA TRP A 16 19.65 5.73 16.67
C TRP A 16 19.09 4.85 15.54
N PHE A 17 19.86 4.64 14.48
CA PHE A 17 19.46 3.75 13.40
C PHE A 17 20.55 2.71 13.12
N PRO A 18 20.79 1.78 14.05
CA PRO A 18 21.60 0.63 13.71
C PRO A 18 20.86 -0.19 12.65
N HIS A 19 21.41 -0.28 11.46
CA HIS A 19 20.85 -1.07 10.36
C HIS A 19 21.66 -2.36 10.17
N ASN A 20 20.98 -3.39 9.67
CA ASN A 20 21.62 -4.62 9.24
C ASN A 20 22.04 -4.48 7.75
N PRO A 21 23.34 -4.27 7.45
CA PRO A 21 23.77 -4.04 6.07
C PRO A 21 23.48 -5.22 5.14
N ASP A 22 23.39 -6.44 5.66
CA ASP A 22 23.11 -7.64 4.87
C ASP A 22 21.63 -7.74 4.44
N ALA A 23 20.75 -6.96 5.07
CA ALA A 23 19.33 -6.93 4.76
C ALA A 23 18.94 -5.86 3.73
N HIS A 24 19.88 -4.99 3.34
CA HIS A 24 19.64 -3.88 2.42
C HIS A 24 20.48 -4.00 1.14
N GLY A 25 19.85 -3.80 -0.01
CA GLY A 25 20.55 -3.70 -1.29
C GLY A 25 21.37 -2.40 -1.38
N THR A 26 22.45 -2.43 -2.18
CA THR A 26 23.38 -1.30 -2.32
C THR A 26 23.41 -0.72 -3.75
N ASP A 27 22.85 -1.42 -4.73
CA ASP A 27 22.96 -1.13 -6.16
C ASP A 27 21.63 -1.07 -6.91
N GLY A 28 20.52 -1.13 -6.20
CA GLY A 28 19.18 -1.02 -6.78
C GLY A 28 18.85 0.42 -7.26
N PRO A 29 17.95 0.58 -8.24
CA PRO A 29 17.54 1.90 -8.73
C PRO A 29 16.73 2.70 -7.71
N LEU A 30 16.12 2.05 -6.74
CA LEU A 30 15.29 2.66 -5.71
C LEU A 30 16.11 2.85 -4.44
N HIS A 31 16.42 4.09 -4.13
CA HIS A 31 17.14 4.44 -2.91
C HIS A 31 16.18 4.55 -1.72
N ILE A 32 16.63 4.07 -0.57
CA ILE A 32 15.96 4.22 0.73
C ILE A 32 16.96 4.75 1.74
N GLU A 33 16.48 5.56 2.68
CA GLU A 33 17.31 6.11 3.76
C GLU A 33 16.46 6.30 5.03
N PRO A 34 17.08 6.32 6.23
CA PRO A 34 16.38 6.70 7.44
C PRO A 34 16.03 8.20 7.39
N ALA A 35 14.86 8.56 7.92
CA ALA A 35 14.47 9.96 8.08
C ALA A 35 14.80 10.45 9.49
N PRO A 36 15.14 11.74 9.67
CA PRO A 36 15.24 12.35 10.99
C PRO A 36 13.95 12.17 11.77
N VAL A 37 14.05 11.94 13.06
CA VAL A 37 12.90 11.86 13.97
C VAL A 37 12.79 13.13 14.78
N TYR A 38 11.56 13.53 15.04
CA TYR A 38 11.25 14.66 15.92
C TYR A 38 11.33 14.22 17.38
N PRO A 39 11.57 15.15 18.33
CA PRO A 39 11.71 14.81 19.75
C PRO A 39 10.52 14.05 20.33
N ILE A 40 9.32 14.26 19.83
CA ILE A 40 8.13 13.53 20.26
C ILE A 40 8.23 12.00 19.98
N ALA A 41 9.01 11.59 18.98
CA ALA A 41 9.18 10.18 18.64
C ALA A 41 9.88 9.41 19.76
N ASP A 42 10.83 10.02 20.48
CA ASP A 42 11.50 9.38 21.63
C ASP A 42 10.50 9.09 22.74
N CYS A 43 9.55 10.02 22.97
CA CYS A 43 8.45 9.81 23.92
C CYS A 43 7.58 8.61 23.52
N PHE A 44 7.32 8.44 22.23
CA PHE A 44 6.56 7.30 21.73
C PHE A 44 7.33 5.99 21.83
N PHE A 45 8.63 5.96 21.53
CA PHE A 45 9.43 4.74 21.72
C PHE A 45 9.45 4.29 23.17
N GLU A 46 9.63 5.21 24.11
CA GLU A 46 9.55 4.89 25.54
C GLU A 46 8.15 4.36 25.91
N SER A 47 7.08 4.96 25.39
CA SER A 47 5.72 4.54 25.67
C SER A 47 5.36 3.19 25.05
N PHE A 48 5.79 2.91 23.81
CA PHE A 48 5.61 1.61 23.18
C PHE A 48 6.28 0.51 23.98
N GLN A 49 7.53 0.74 24.43
CA GLN A 49 8.26 -0.22 25.25
C GLN A 49 7.61 -0.43 26.62
N ASP A 50 7.15 0.65 27.27
CA ASP A 50 6.40 0.59 28.53
C ASP A 50 5.12 -0.24 28.41
N LYS A 51 4.46 -0.19 27.25
CA LYS A 51 3.26 -0.99 26.93
C LYS A 51 3.57 -2.36 26.31
N GLY A 52 4.81 -2.83 26.42
CA GLY A 52 5.23 -4.18 26.09
C GLY A 52 5.66 -4.42 24.64
N LEU A 53 5.82 -3.37 23.83
CA LEU A 53 6.27 -3.49 22.45
C LEU A 53 7.81 -3.28 22.39
N PRO A 54 8.62 -4.32 22.13
CA PRO A 54 10.07 -4.20 22.18
C PRO A 54 10.60 -3.29 21.07
N TYR A 55 11.66 -2.53 21.37
CA TYR A 55 12.37 -1.77 20.35
C TYR A 55 13.12 -2.72 19.41
N ARG A 56 12.92 -2.53 18.11
CA ARG A 56 13.53 -3.29 17.02
C ARG A 56 14.28 -2.33 16.11
N PRO A 57 15.59 -2.22 16.22
CA PRO A 57 16.40 -1.48 15.26
C PRO A 57 16.19 -2.09 13.87
N ASP A 58 16.12 -1.24 12.84
CA ASP A 58 15.96 -1.68 11.47
C ASP A 58 14.74 -2.61 11.28
N MET A 59 13.58 -2.13 11.73
CA MET A 59 12.30 -2.83 11.54
C MET A 59 12.12 -3.25 10.08
N PHE A 60 11.56 -4.43 9.88
CA PHE A 60 11.27 -5.07 8.59
C PHE A 60 12.46 -5.68 7.85
N SER A 61 13.69 -5.55 8.34
CA SER A 61 14.87 -6.05 7.64
C SER A 61 15.18 -7.52 7.92
N SER A 62 14.89 -8.01 9.14
CA SER A 62 15.28 -9.37 9.57
C SER A 62 14.32 -10.46 9.10
N GLY A 63 13.06 -10.13 8.81
CA GLY A 63 12.03 -11.10 8.42
C GLY A 63 11.55 -12.04 9.54
N GLU A 64 12.02 -11.89 10.78
CA GLU A 64 11.70 -12.78 11.89
C GLU A 64 10.29 -12.53 12.44
N THR A 65 9.99 -11.29 12.79
CA THR A 65 8.69 -10.85 13.30
C THR A 65 8.53 -9.36 13.08
N ALA A 66 7.31 -8.94 12.77
CA ALA A 66 6.97 -7.52 12.72
C ALA A 66 6.48 -6.97 14.08
N ASN A 67 6.38 -7.80 15.14
CA ASN A 67 5.98 -7.31 16.47
C ASN A 67 7.13 -6.53 17.12
N GLY A 68 6.92 -5.23 17.30
CA GLY A 68 7.94 -4.34 17.86
C GLY A 68 7.68 -2.88 17.49
N CYS A 69 8.53 -1.98 18.00
CA CYS A 69 8.54 -0.57 17.60
C CYS A 69 9.92 -0.17 17.10
N GLY A 70 10.00 0.79 16.19
CA GLY A 70 11.25 1.24 15.61
C GLY A 70 11.06 2.30 14.54
N HIS A 71 12.14 2.57 13.83
CA HIS A 71 12.14 3.48 12.69
C HIS A 71 11.88 2.71 11.40
N ALA A 72 11.06 3.26 10.51
CA ALA A 72 10.90 2.73 9.19
C ALA A 72 11.80 3.47 8.19
N MET A 73 12.46 2.71 7.30
CA MET A 73 13.17 3.27 6.15
C MET A 73 12.21 4.03 5.24
N ARG A 74 12.68 5.10 4.63
CA ARG A 74 11.91 5.95 3.72
C ARG A 74 12.40 5.80 2.29
N SER A 75 11.47 5.86 1.35
CA SER A 75 11.79 5.95 -0.08
C SER A 75 12.23 7.38 -0.41
N THR A 76 13.41 7.75 0.09
CA THR A 76 14.04 9.06 -0.11
C THR A 76 15.51 8.89 -0.41
N PHE A 77 16.08 9.89 -1.08
CA PHE A 77 17.50 10.00 -1.31
C PHE A 77 17.90 11.46 -1.37
N LYS A 78 18.79 11.87 -0.47
CA LYS A 78 19.29 13.26 -0.39
C LYS A 78 18.17 14.29 -0.36
N GLY A 79 17.19 14.07 0.52
CA GLY A 79 16.05 14.98 0.71
C GLY A 79 15.04 15.00 -0.44
N SER A 80 15.08 14.05 -1.34
CA SER A 80 14.09 13.91 -2.42
C SER A 80 13.46 12.52 -2.40
N ARG A 81 12.15 12.47 -2.67
CA ARG A 81 11.44 11.18 -2.75
C ARG A 81 11.92 10.36 -3.92
N THR A 82 12.18 9.07 -3.70
CA THR A 82 12.41 8.09 -4.75
C THR A 82 11.11 7.39 -5.13
N THR A 83 10.92 7.16 -6.42
CA THR A 83 9.67 6.61 -6.97
C THR A 83 9.95 5.66 -8.14
N ALA A 84 8.90 5.04 -8.68
CA ALA A 84 9.00 4.23 -9.90
C ALA A 84 9.55 5.02 -11.10
N ALA A 85 9.45 6.34 -11.12
CA ALA A 85 10.06 7.17 -12.15
C ALA A 85 11.59 7.03 -12.19
N ASP A 86 12.23 6.70 -11.07
CA ASP A 86 13.68 6.51 -10.98
C ASP A 86 14.19 5.31 -11.83
N TYR A 87 13.29 4.34 -12.12
CA TYR A 87 13.59 3.26 -13.07
C TYR A 87 13.69 3.74 -14.53
N ILE A 88 13.07 4.87 -14.85
CA ILE A 88 12.90 5.33 -16.24
C ILE A 88 13.66 6.63 -16.49
N THR A 89 13.67 7.58 -15.54
CA THR A 89 14.10 8.96 -15.75
C THR A 89 15.50 9.27 -15.24
N LYS A 90 16.03 8.50 -14.28
CA LYS A 90 17.41 8.66 -13.80
C LYS A 90 18.37 8.03 -14.80
N ASP A 91 18.98 8.85 -15.64
CA ASP A 91 20.19 8.58 -16.45
C ASP A 91 20.06 7.80 -17.75
N GLN A 92 18.88 7.34 -18.20
CA GLN A 92 18.83 6.62 -19.46
C GLN A 92 17.52 6.83 -20.24
N GLN A 93 17.56 7.64 -21.26
CA GLN A 93 16.65 7.47 -22.41
C GLN A 93 16.96 6.10 -23.03
N ARG A 94 16.27 5.07 -22.57
CA ARG A 94 16.37 3.74 -23.18
C ARG A 94 15.71 3.81 -24.55
N SER A 95 16.49 3.67 -25.61
CA SER A 95 16.01 3.76 -27.01
C SER A 95 14.92 2.74 -27.36
N ASN A 96 14.75 1.71 -26.53
CA ASN A 96 13.74 0.66 -26.69
C ASN A 96 12.49 0.85 -25.83
N VAL A 97 12.35 1.97 -25.11
CA VAL A 97 11.17 2.30 -24.28
C VAL A 97 10.48 3.52 -24.87
N THR A 98 9.20 3.39 -25.16
CA THR A 98 8.33 4.51 -25.55
C THR A 98 7.32 4.77 -24.46
N ILE A 99 7.30 5.99 -23.92
CA ILE A 99 6.33 6.44 -22.93
C ILE A 99 5.33 7.33 -23.66
N MET A 100 4.05 7.00 -23.52
CA MET A 100 2.95 7.80 -24.06
C MET A 100 2.16 8.40 -22.90
N CYS A 101 2.22 9.71 -22.75
CA CYS A 101 1.41 10.48 -21.80
C CYS A 101 0.10 10.94 -22.42
N ASP A 102 -0.82 11.42 -21.61
CA ASP A 102 -2.10 12.02 -22.02
C ASP A 102 -2.98 11.07 -22.84
N VAL A 103 -2.94 9.78 -22.53
CA VAL A 103 -3.77 8.75 -23.13
C VAL A 103 -4.45 7.89 -22.08
N THR A 104 -5.68 7.45 -22.39
CA THR A 104 -6.43 6.49 -21.55
C THR A 104 -6.57 5.17 -22.29
N VAL A 105 -6.08 4.09 -21.70
CA VAL A 105 -6.27 2.74 -22.24
C VAL A 105 -7.69 2.28 -21.95
N ASP A 106 -8.42 1.97 -23.02
CA ASP A 106 -9.81 1.50 -22.93
C ASP A 106 -9.85 -0.01 -22.63
N LYS A 107 -9.31 -0.81 -23.54
CA LYS A 107 -9.42 -2.27 -23.48
C LYS A 107 -8.29 -2.98 -24.22
N VAL A 108 -8.16 -4.28 -23.91
CA VAL A 108 -7.28 -5.21 -24.62
C VAL A 108 -7.96 -5.69 -25.90
N ILE A 109 -7.22 -5.75 -26.98
CA ILE A 109 -7.67 -6.35 -28.25
C ILE A 109 -7.45 -7.86 -28.15
N ILE A 110 -8.56 -8.61 -28.25
CA ILE A 110 -8.57 -10.08 -28.16
C ILE A 110 -8.95 -10.66 -29.50
N GLU A 111 -8.12 -11.54 -30.02
CA GLU A 111 -8.37 -12.27 -31.27
C GLU A 111 -8.59 -13.76 -30.98
N ARG A 112 -9.46 -14.37 -31.80
CA ARG A 112 -9.69 -15.81 -31.79
C ARG A 112 -8.74 -16.48 -32.77
N GLY A 113 -7.96 -17.41 -32.26
CA GLY A 113 -7.07 -18.25 -33.05
C GLY A 113 -7.67 -19.64 -33.32
N PRO A 114 -6.85 -20.56 -33.85
CA PRO A 114 -7.23 -21.94 -34.05
C PRO A 114 -7.75 -22.58 -32.75
N ASN A 115 -8.70 -23.51 -32.87
CA ASN A 115 -9.33 -24.23 -31.75
C ASN A 115 -10.00 -23.28 -30.74
N ASN A 116 -10.52 -22.15 -31.21
CA ASN A 116 -11.18 -21.15 -30.38
C ASN A 116 -10.29 -20.56 -29.26
N SER A 117 -8.96 -20.68 -29.38
CA SER A 117 -8.01 -20.08 -28.42
C SER A 117 -8.05 -18.57 -28.49
N LEU A 118 -8.06 -17.90 -27.33
CA LEU A 118 -8.06 -16.45 -27.22
C LEU A 118 -6.64 -15.93 -26.99
N ARG A 119 -6.30 -14.81 -27.66
CA ARG A 119 -5.00 -14.16 -27.55
C ARG A 119 -5.14 -12.63 -27.50
N ALA A 120 -4.44 -12.01 -26.57
CA ALA A 120 -4.24 -10.56 -26.58
C ALA A 120 -3.21 -10.19 -27.67
N THR A 121 -3.60 -9.24 -28.55
CA THR A 121 -2.80 -8.81 -29.69
C THR A 121 -2.46 -7.33 -29.64
N GLY A 122 -2.97 -6.59 -28.66
CA GLY A 122 -2.74 -5.17 -28.47
C GLY A 122 -3.73 -4.53 -27.52
N VAL A 123 -3.76 -3.22 -27.54
CA VAL A 123 -4.71 -2.40 -26.76
C VAL A 123 -5.38 -1.33 -27.64
N GLU A 124 -6.60 -0.96 -27.29
CA GLU A 124 -7.24 0.28 -27.75
C GLU A 124 -7.05 1.35 -26.67
N TYR A 125 -6.74 2.57 -27.12
CA TYR A 125 -6.57 3.71 -26.23
C TYR A 125 -7.10 5.00 -26.88
N LEU A 126 -7.38 6.00 -26.08
CA LEU A 126 -7.89 7.30 -26.49
C LEU A 126 -6.95 8.39 -26.04
N ASP A 127 -6.84 9.45 -26.85
CA ASP A 127 -6.25 10.70 -26.40
C ASP A 127 -7.27 11.57 -25.63
N ASN A 128 -6.84 12.71 -25.10
CA ASN A 128 -7.71 13.62 -24.36
C ASN A 128 -8.85 14.25 -25.21
N SER A 129 -8.78 14.13 -26.55
CA SER A 129 -9.87 14.54 -27.46
C SER A 129 -10.92 13.45 -27.66
N GLY A 130 -10.70 12.26 -27.12
CA GLY A 130 -11.56 11.09 -27.30
C GLY A 130 -11.30 10.33 -28.61
N LYS A 131 -10.27 10.68 -29.37
CA LYS A 131 -9.89 9.96 -30.59
C LYS A 131 -9.25 8.63 -30.25
N ARG A 132 -9.72 7.56 -30.93
CA ARG A 132 -9.29 6.17 -30.68
C ARG A 132 -8.10 5.78 -31.52
N TYR A 133 -7.20 5.03 -30.91
CA TYR A 133 -6.00 4.47 -31.51
C TYR A 133 -5.81 3.01 -31.09
N LYS A 134 -4.89 2.31 -31.76
CA LYS A 134 -4.51 0.93 -31.43
C LYS A 134 -2.99 0.81 -31.37
N ALA A 135 -2.53 0.11 -30.34
CA ALA A 135 -1.14 -0.33 -30.25
C ALA A 135 -1.10 -1.87 -30.31
N LYS A 136 -0.28 -2.42 -31.23
CA LYS A 136 -0.10 -3.87 -31.38
C LYS A 136 0.96 -4.39 -30.41
N ALA A 137 0.73 -5.57 -29.86
CA ALA A 137 1.70 -6.29 -29.06
C ALA A 137 2.24 -7.51 -29.83
N ASN A 138 3.55 -7.55 -30.03
CA ASN A 138 4.22 -8.70 -30.69
C ASN A 138 4.35 -9.92 -29.76
N TYR A 139 4.44 -9.69 -28.46
CA TYR A 139 4.66 -10.73 -27.46
C TYR A 139 3.51 -10.83 -26.47
N GLU A 140 3.36 -9.86 -25.60
CA GLU A 140 2.38 -9.84 -24.51
C GLU A 140 1.84 -8.43 -24.28
N VAL A 141 0.65 -8.34 -23.74
CA VAL A 141 0.05 -7.15 -23.12
C VAL A 141 0.18 -7.31 -21.60
N LEU A 142 0.70 -6.28 -20.93
CA LEU A 142 0.83 -6.24 -19.47
C LEU A 142 -0.10 -5.15 -18.93
N LEU A 143 -1.04 -5.52 -18.07
CA LEU A 143 -1.89 -4.58 -17.37
C LEU A 143 -1.21 -4.21 -16.04
N ALA A 144 -0.97 -2.91 -15.87
CA ALA A 144 -0.42 -2.30 -14.66
C ALA A 144 -1.23 -1.06 -14.26
N GLY A 145 -2.55 -1.10 -14.46
CA GLY A 145 -3.47 0.00 -14.18
C GLY A 145 -3.82 0.14 -12.70
N GLY A 146 -3.28 -0.72 -11.84
CA GLY A 146 -3.58 -0.76 -10.42
C GLY A 146 -4.92 -1.41 -10.12
N THR A 147 -5.25 -1.44 -8.84
CA THR A 147 -6.38 -2.18 -8.29
C THR A 147 -7.75 -1.77 -8.84
N TYR A 148 -7.89 -0.53 -9.28
CA TYR A 148 -9.15 -0.02 -9.84
C TYR A 148 -9.21 -0.17 -11.37
N ASN A 149 -8.14 0.13 -12.09
CA ASN A 149 -8.19 0.19 -13.54
C ASN A 149 -7.85 -1.15 -14.23
N SER A 150 -7.00 -1.99 -13.65
CA SER A 150 -6.71 -3.31 -14.25
C SER A 150 -7.95 -4.19 -14.39
N PRO A 151 -8.81 -4.37 -13.36
CA PRO A 151 -10.08 -5.08 -13.53
C PRO A 151 -11.02 -4.34 -14.49
N SER A 152 -11.05 -3.00 -14.48
CA SER A 152 -11.90 -2.21 -15.38
C SER A 152 -11.55 -2.42 -16.85
N MET A 153 -10.25 -2.48 -17.17
CA MET A 153 -9.79 -2.81 -18.53
C MET A 153 -10.16 -4.23 -18.93
N LEU A 154 -10.04 -5.21 -18.01
CA LEU A 154 -10.48 -6.58 -18.28
C LEU A 154 -11.98 -6.64 -18.55
N LEU A 155 -12.81 -5.99 -17.73
CA LEU A 155 -14.26 -5.93 -17.91
C LEU A 155 -14.62 -5.33 -19.29
N ARG A 156 -14.08 -4.16 -19.64
CA ARG A 156 -14.32 -3.56 -20.96
C ARG A 156 -13.80 -4.41 -22.12
N SER A 157 -12.85 -5.30 -21.85
CA SER A 157 -12.33 -6.28 -22.82
C SER A 157 -13.18 -7.54 -22.96
N GLY A 158 -14.29 -7.67 -22.23
CA GLY A 158 -15.13 -8.87 -22.22
C GLY A 158 -14.56 -10.04 -21.41
N ILE A 159 -13.71 -9.74 -20.42
CA ILE A 159 -13.14 -10.71 -19.47
C ILE A 159 -13.67 -10.35 -18.09
N GLY A 160 -14.56 -11.16 -17.53
CA GLY A 160 -15.16 -10.88 -16.22
C GLY A 160 -16.44 -11.68 -15.97
N PRO A 161 -17.17 -11.37 -14.88
CA PRO A 161 -18.43 -12.01 -14.58
C PRO A 161 -19.43 -11.83 -15.73
N ARG A 162 -19.90 -12.94 -16.32
CA ARG A 162 -20.82 -12.94 -17.47
C ARG A 162 -22.01 -12.00 -17.28
N GLN A 163 -22.67 -12.09 -16.13
CA GLN A 163 -23.88 -11.29 -15.87
C GLN A 163 -23.60 -9.79 -15.86
N ASP A 164 -22.43 -9.37 -15.37
CA ASP A 164 -22.08 -7.95 -15.30
C ASP A 164 -21.71 -7.41 -16.68
N LEU A 165 -21.06 -8.22 -17.52
CA LEU A 165 -20.73 -7.88 -18.90
C LEU A 165 -21.99 -7.77 -19.77
N GLU A 166 -22.90 -8.73 -19.64
CA GLU A 166 -24.18 -8.78 -20.41
C GLU A 166 -25.07 -7.57 -20.08
N LYS A 167 -25.13 -7.11 -18.83
CA LYS A 167 -25.86 -5.89 -18.45
C LYS A 167 -25.39 -4.63 -19.20
N LEU A 168 -24.11 -4.59 -19.55
CA LEU A 168 -23.50 -3.49 -20.29
C LEU A 168 -23.39 -3.74 -21.81
N ASN A 169 -24.00 -4.84 -22.31
CA ASN A 169 -23.90 -5.27 -23.69
C ASN A 169 -22.46 -5.50 -24.17
N ILE A 170 -21.57 -5.91 -23.26
CA ILE A 170 -20.17 -6.26 -23.57
C ILE A 170 -20.11 -7.75 -23.97
N PRO A 171 -19.57 -8.07 -25.18
CA PRO A 171 -19.38 -9.47 -25.58
C PRO A 171 -18.49 -10.23 -24.60
N VAL A 172 -18.94 -11.40 -24.13
CA VAL A 172 -18.19 -12.23 -23.19
C VAL A 172 -17.18 -13.09 -23.95
N TYR A 173 -15.90 -12.79 -23.79
CA TYR A 173 -14.80 -13.65 -24.27
C TYR A 173 -14.44 -14.71 -23.24
N VAL A 174 -14.31 -14.33 -21.98
CA VAL A 174 -14.02 -15.23 -20.87
C VAL A 174 -14.94 -14.89 -19.69
N ASP A 175 -15.72 -15.87 -19.25
CA ASP A 175 -16.46 -15.79 -18.01
C ASP A 175 -15.48 -16.03 -16.85
N LEU A 176 -15.10 -14.94 -16.17
CA LEU A 176 -14.08 -14.96 -15.11
C LEU A 176 -14.60 -14.20 -13.88
N PRO A 177 -15.32 -14.91 -12.99
CA PRO A 177 -16.09 -14.30 -11.90
C PRO A 177 -15.25 -13.47 -10.91
N GLY A 178 -13.95 -13.73 -10.79
CA GLY A 178 -13.07 -13.05 -9.86
C GLY A 178 -12.66 -11.63 -10.28
N VAL A 179 -12.84 -11.24 -11.55
CA VAL A 179 -12.47 -9.91 -12.01
C VAL A 179 -13.27 -8.85 -11.27
N GLY A 180 -12.56 -7.94 -10.61
CA GLY A 180 -13.13 -6.89 -9.79
C GLY A 180 -13.58 -7.31 -8.40
N LYS A 181 -13.54 -8.61 -8.05
CA LYS A 181 -13.89 -9.10 -6.70
C LYS A 181 -12.67 -9.10 -5.78
N ASN A 182 -12.89 -9.38 -4.49
CA ASN A 182 -11.85 -9.47 -3.47
C ASN A 182 -11.07 -8.15 -3.26
N LEU A 183 -11.69 -6.99 -3.51
CA LEU A 183 -11.10 -5.71 -3.16
C LEU A 183 -10.78 -5.69 -1.66
N GLN A 184 -9.56 -5.39 -1.34
CA GLN A 184 -9.06 -5.20 0.01
C GLN A 184 -8.37 -3.84 0.08
N ASP A 185 -8.48 -3.19 1.22
CA ASP A 185 -7.75 -1.96 1.52
C ASP A 185 -7.56 -1.87 3.02
N HIS A 186 -6.38 -1.50 3.48
CA HIS A 186 -6.14 -1.34 4.89
C HIS A 186 -6.93 -0.16 5.44
N GLN A 187 -7.64 -0.39 6.55
CA GLN A 187 -8.40 0.64 7.23
C GLN A 187 -7.51 1.39 8.21
N LEU A 188 -7.60 2.69 8.20
CA LEU A 188 -6.79 3.61 8.99
C LEU A 188 -7.70 4.51 9.83
N ILE A 189 -7.30 4.77 11.06
CA ILE A 189 -7.94 5.75 11.94
C ILE A 189 -6.89 6.71 12.48
N PHE A 190 -7.24 8.00 12.46
CA PHE A 190 -6.50 9.04 13.15
C PHE A 190 -7.22 9.40 14.45
N THR A 191 -6.48 9.43 15.55
CA THR A 191 -6.93 9.98 16.83
C THR A 191 -6.01 11.12 17.22
N TYR A 192 -6.57 12.29 17.54
CA TYR A 192 -5.82 13.51 17.74
C TYR A 192 -5.67 13.86 19.20
N TYR A 193 -4.48 14.31 19.61
CA TYR A 193 -4.17 14.62 21.00
C TYR A 193 -3.48 15.96 21.12
N GLU A 194 -3.79 16.69 22.21
CA GLU A 194 -3.13 17.94 22.56
C GLU A 194 -1.78 17.66 23.23
N VAL A 195 -0.74 18.32 22.75
CA VAL A 195 0.62 18.30 23.33
C VAL A 195 0.81 19.55 24.17
N ASN A 196 1.20 19.41 25.43
CA ASN A 196 1.32 20.52 26.37
C ASN A 196 2.73 21.11 26.46
N LYS A 197 3.68 20.60 25.68
CA LYS A 197 5.10 21.00 25.75
C LYS A 197 5.57 21.53 24.38
N PRO A 198 5.96 22.80 24.29
CA PRO A 198 6.55 23.37 23.08
C PRO A 198 7.82 22.65 22.64
N GLY A 199 8.08 22.65 21.33
CA GLY A 199 9.31 22.09 20.76
C GLY A 199 9.33 20.55 20.62
N LEU A 200 8.26 19.85 21.02
CA LEU A 200 8.12 18.41 20.76
C LEU A 200 7.53 18.10 19.38
N THR A 201 6.65 18.97 18.89
CA THR A 201 6.00 18.85 17.59
C THR A 201 6.45 19.97 16.65
N ASP A 202 6.11 19.84 15.38
CA ASP A 202 6.48 20.78 14.32
C ASP A 202 5.37 21.79 13.99
N ASP A 203 4.34 21.92 14.84
CA ASP A 203 3.20 22.81 14.59
C ASP A 203 3.61 24.27 14.42
N GLU A 204 4.61 24.74 15.19
CA GLU A 204 5.11 26.13 15.07
C GLU A 204 5.54 26.46 13.66
N ARG A 205 6.25 25.55 13.01
CA ARG A 205 6.77 25.72 11.67
C ARG A 205 5.72 25.40 10.60
N VAL A 206 4.91 24.36 10.79
CA VAL A 206 4.00 23.86 9.74
C VAL A 206 2.65 24.55 9.77
N SER A 207 2.11 24.82 10.98
CA SER A 207 0.73 25.31 11.15
C SER A 207 0.65 26.77 11.58
N HIS A 208 1.67 27.31 12.28
CA HIS A 208 1.62 28.66 12.85
C HIS A 208 2.28 29.71 11.95
N ASP A 209 3.24 29.31 11.10
CA ASP A 209 3.87 30.20 10.13
C ASP A 209 3.04 30.25 8.84
N PRO A 210 2.42 31.38 8.48
CA PRO A 210 1.66 31.52 7.25
C PRO A 210 2.49 31.33 5.98
N ASP A 211 3.81 31.57 6.07
CA ASP A 211 4.75 31.45 4.95
C ASP A 211 5.49 30.10 4.95
N ALA A 212 5.13 29.17 5.85
CA ALA A 212 5.81 27.88 6.04
C ALA A 212 6.04 27.11 4.74
N TRP A 213 5.00 27.00 3.92
CA TRP A 213 5.09 26.29 2.65
C TRP A 213 6.03 26.97 1.65
N ALA A 214 5.94 28.30 1.52
CA ALA A 214 6.80 29.05 0.61
C ALA A 214 8.28 28.97 1.05
N ASN A 215 8.53 29.15 2.33
CA ASN A 215 9.87 29.07 2.93
C ASN A 215 10.43 27.64 2.83
N GLY A 216 9.65 26.64 3.17
CA GLY A 216 10.04 25.24 3.07
C GLY A 216 10.32 24.80 1.64
N LEU A 217 9.50 25.22 0.68
CA LEU A 217 9.71 24.93 -0.74
C LEU A 217 11.00 25.58 -1.26
N LYS A 218 11.26 26.83 -0.90
CA LYS A 218 12.50 27.53 -1.25
C LYS A 218 13.71 26.80 -0.68
N GLU A 219 13.70 26.47 0.61
CA GLU A 219 14.79 25.74 1.27
C GLU A 219 15.03 24.39 0.58
N TRP A 220 13.95 23.64 0.30
CA TRP A 220 14.07 22.35 -0.39
C TRP A 220 14.60 22.50 -1.83
N GLN A 221 14.16 23.52 -2.57
CA GLN A 221 14.64 23.75 -3.93
C GLN A 221 16.13 24.09 -3.97
N GLU A 222 16.59 24.93 -3.03
CA GLU A 222 17.96 25.41 -2.96
C GLU A 222 18.93 24.39 -2.34
N LYS A 223 18.49 23.69 -1.28
CA LYS A 223 19.39 22.89 -0.42
C LYS A 223 19.02 21.41 -0.31
N LYS A 224 17.83 21.00 -0.79
CA LYS A 224 17.27 19.66 -0.55
C LYS A 224 17.21 19.30 0.93
N SER A 225 16.93 20.30 1.78
CA SER A 225 16.85 20.19 3.24
C SER A 225 15.55 20.80 3.77
N GLY A 226 15.41 20.85 5.09
CA GLY A 226 14.24 21.38 5.76
C GLY A 226 13.10 20.36 5.88
N TRP A 227 11.96 20.82 6.36
CA TRP A 227 10.84 19.93 6.67
C TRP A 227 10.20 19.24 5.43
N LEU A 228 10.29 19.85 4.24
CA LEU A 228 9.85 19.21 2.99
C LEU A 228 10.80 18.11 2.51
N ALA A 229 12.03 18.04 3.04
CA ALA A 229 12.95 16.94 2.80
C ALA A 229 12.76 15.77 3.78
N THR A 230 11.85 15.90 4.74
CA THR A 230 11.57 14.88 5.76
C THR A 230 10.18 14.30 5.59
N PHE A 231 9.86 13.30 6.39
CA PHE A 231 8.56 12.66 6.38
C PHE A 231 7.82 12.97 7.69
N PRO A 232 6.52 13.37 7.65
CA PRO A 232 5.81 13.91 8.81
C PRO A 232 5.35 12.83 9.81
N PHE A 233 5.89 11.62 9.75
CA PHE A 233 5.57 10.53 10.67
C PHE A 233 6.81 10.11 11.45
N GLY A 234 6.63 9.82 12.74
CA GLY A 234 7.71 9.49 13.66
C GLY A 234 7.90 7.99 13.90
N ALA A 235 7.79 7.59 15.16
CA ALA A 235 7.93 6.21 15.58
C ALA A 235 6.84 5.31 14.99
N PHE A 236 7.24 4.10 14.60
CA PHE A 236 6.34 3.03 14.13
C PHE A 236 6.28 1.92 15.16
N GLY A 237 5.12 1.29 15.27
CA GLY A 237 4.90 0.10 16.08
C GLY A 237 4.02 -0.90 15.36
N PHE A 238 4.30 -2.18 15.55
CA PHE A 238 3.48 -3.27 15.05
C PHE A 238 3.16 -4.18 16.21
N ALA A 239 1.89 -4.41 16.48
CA ALA A 239 1.47 -5.22 17.61
C ALA A 239 0.47 -6.29 17.25
N ARG A 240 0.61 -7.44 17.92
CA ARG A 240 -0.41 -8.46 17.98
C ARG A 240 -1.30 -8.17 19.19
N LEU A 241 -2.59 -8.02 18.96
CA LEU A 241 -3.56 -7.63 19.99
C LEU A 241 -4.63 -8.70 20.25
N SER A 242 -4.57 -9.86 19.55
CA SER A 242 -5.55 -10.93 19.69
C SER A 242 -5.73 -11.41 21.13
N ASP A 243 -4.64 -11.53 21.91
CA ASP A 243 -4.69 -11.98 23.29
C ASP A 243 -5.47 -11.02 24.20
N ARG A 244 -5.44 -9.72 23.87
CA ARG A 244 -6.22 -8.72 24.60
C ARG A 244 -7.72 -8.90 24.34
N LEU A 245 -8.09 -9.14 23.06
CA LEU A 245 -9.47 -9.44 22.70
C LEU A 245 -9.93 -10.79 23.28
N ASP A 246 -9.09 -11.81 23.27
CA ASP A 246 -9.40 -13.11 23.89
C ASP A 246 -9.69 -12.98 25.39
N ARG A 247 -8.99 -12.07 26.08
CA ARG A 247 -9.22 -11.79 27.50
C ARG A 247 -10.48 -10.97 27.73
N ASP A 248 -10.67 -9.87 26.99
CA ASP A 248 -11.60 -8.80 27.32
C ASP A 248 -12.92 -8.89 26.54
N VAL A 249 -12.96 -9.57 25.37
CA VAL A 249 -14.11 -9.59 24.46
C VAL A 249 -14.61 -11.01 24.24
N PRO A 250 -15.69 -11.45 24.95
CA PRO A 250 -16.22 -12.81 24.84
C PRO A 250 -16.62 -13.20 23.41
N GLU A 251 -17.12 -12.26 22.63
CA GLU A 251 -17.50 -12.50 21.25
C GLU A 251 -16.30 -12.89 20.38
N TRP A 252 -15.18 -12.19 20.51
CA TRP A 252 -13.94 -12.53 19.81
C TRP A 252 -13.42 -13.92 20.21
N ARG A 253 -13.40 -14.20 21.51
CA ARG A 253 -12.95 -15.48 22.07
C ARG A 253 -13.68 -16.68 21.48
N ASN A 254 -14.98 -16.52 21.22
CA ASN A 254 -15.87 -17.58 20.73
C ASN A 254 -15.89 -17.68 19.19
N MET A 255 -15.18 -16.82 18.47
CA MET A 255 -15.11 -16.90 17.00
C MET A 255 -14.32 -18.12 16.55
N GLU A 256 -14.77 -18.71 15.46
CA GLU A 256 -14.05 -19.79 14.76
C GLU A 256 -12.67 -19.32 14.32
N ARG A 257 -11.69 -20.20 14.50
CA ARG A 257 -10.29 -19.97 14.08
C ARG A 257 -9.63 -21.27 13.67
N GLU A 258 -8.70 -21.19 12.72
CA GLU A 258 -7.81 -22.30 12.36
C GLU A 258 -6.78 -22.50 13.48
N GLU A 259 -6.28 -23.75 13.61
CA GLU A 259 -5.22 -24.06 14.56
C GLU A 259 -3.98 -23.19 14.34
N GLY A 260 -3.44 -22.58 15.41
CA GLY A 260 -2.30 -21.68 15.37
C GLY A 260 -2.57 -20.31 14.75
N ARG A 261 -3.85 -19.94 14.57
CA ARG A 261 -4.26 -18.64 14.03
C ARG A 261 -5.31 -17.99 14.91
N ASP A 262 -5.34 -16.66 14.85
CA ASP A 262 -6.43 -15.88 15.44
C ASP A 262 -7.67 -15.85 14.51
N PRO A 263 -8.80 -15.27 14.95
CA PRO A 263 -9.98 -15.11 14.10
C PRO A 263 -9.77 -14.31 12.80
N MET A 264 -8.72 -13.45 12.75
CA MET A 264 -8.31 -12.78 11.50
C MET A 264 -7.55 -13.71 10.55
N GLY A 265 -7.20 -14.93 10.98
CA GLY A 265 -6.38 -15.88 10.23
C GLY A 265 -4.87 -15.59 10.30
N LEU A 266 -4.44 -14.73 11.22
CA LEU A 266 -3.03 -14.36 11.42
C LEU A 266 -2.36 -15.28 12.43
N THR A 267 -1.09 -15.61 12.19
CA THR A 267 -0.24 -16.37 13.11
C THR A 267 0.36 -15.46 14.20
N ASP A 268 0.96 -16.04 15.23
CA ASP A 268 1.58 -15.29 16.33
C ASP A 268 2.75 -14.40 15.90
N ALA A 269 3.40 -14.70 14.77
CA ALA A 269 4.45 -13.87 14.20
C ALA A 269 3.92 -12.63 13.45
N GLN A 270 2.61 -12.57 13.15
CA GLN A 270 2.01 -11.50 12.36
C GLN A 270 1.29 -10.49 13.27
N PRO A 271 1.51 -9.17 13.08
CA PRO A 271 0.79 -8.15 13.82
C PRO A 271 -0.65 -8.03 13.33
N ASN A 272 -1.54 -7.63 14.23
CA ASN A 272 -2.92 -7.26 13.89
C ASN A 272 -3.05 -5.79 13.51
N CYS A 273 -2.23 -4.93 14.09
CA CYS A 273 -2.27 -3.49 13.87
C CYS A 273 -0.87 -2.91 13.73
N GLU A 274 -0.79 -1.88 12.89
CA GLU A 274 0.32 -0.95 12.81
C GLU A 274 -0.05 0.36 13.47
N PHE A 275 0.92 1.02 14.09
CA PHE A 275 0.80 2.29 14.81
C PHE A 275 1.89 3.23 14.36
N PHE A 276 1.55 4.48 14.14
CA PHE A 276 2.52 5.55 13.92
C PHE A 276 1.91 6.89 14.32
N HIS A 277 2.75 7.86 14.63
CA HIS A 277 2.27 9.19 14.99
C HIS A 277 2.73 10.24 13.97
N THR A 278 1.96 11.31 13.84
CA THR A 278 2.38 12.51 13.11
C THR A 278 3.29 13.37 13.99
N VAL A 279 4.10 14.19 13.35
CA VAL A 279 5.01 15.12 14.06
C VAL A 279 4.37 16.51 14.29
N CYS A 280 3.14 16.71 13.81
CA CYS A 280 2.29 17.89 13.99
C CYS A 280 0.84 17.47 13.84
N TYR A 281 -0.08 18.43 13.89
CA TYR A 281 -1.49 18.21 13.61
C TYR A 281 -1.69 17.77 12.18
N GLY A 282 -1.54 16.73 11.68
CA GLY A 282 -1.72 16.25 10.28
C GLY A 282 -3.19 16.00 9.90
N GLY A 283 -4.14 16.75 10.43
CA GLY A 283 -5.56 16.57 10.14
C GLY A 283 -5.94 16.93 8.70
N PRO A 284 -7.00 16.30 8.14
CA PRO A 284 -7.52 16.66 6.83
C PRO A 284 -7.93 18.14 6.77
N PRO A 285 -7.87 18.77 5.59
CA PRO A 285 -8.25 20.18 5.40
C PRO A 285 -9.70 20.51 5.80
N GLU A 286 -10.57 19.49 5.78
CA GLU A 286 -11.98 19.61 6.20
C GLU A 286 -12.14 19.83 7.72
N TYR A 287 -11.12 19.48 8.50
CA TYR A 287 -11.12 19.73 9.94
C TYR A 287 -10.70 21.18 10.20
N THR A 288 -11.63 21.96 10.69
CA THR A 288 -11.43 23.41 10.93
C THR A 288 -10.65 23.72 12.22
N ASP A 289 -10.24 22.68 12.94
CA ASP A 289 -9.69 22.79 14.30
C ASP A 289 -8.15 22.75 14.29
N PHE A 290 -7.52 23.50 13.40
CA PHE A 290 -6.06 23.63 13.38
C PHE A 290 -5.54 24.29 14.64
N PRO A 291 -4.44 23.78 15.22
CA PRO A 291 -3.77 24.42 16.34
C PRO A 291 -3.38 25.88 16.01
N LYS A 292 -3.71 26.81 16.91
CA LYS A 292 -3.34 28.22 16.82
C LYS A 292 -1.94 28.42 17.41
N PRO A 293 -1.27 29.58 17.17
CA PRO A 293 -0.01 29.88 17.82
C PRO A 293 -0.07 29.64 19.34
N GLY A 294 0.86 28.81 19.84
CA GLY A 294 0.91 28.38 21.23
C GLY A 294 0.07 27.13 21.56
N GLU A 295 -0.61 26.54 20.59
CA GLU A 295 -1.30 25.24 20.71
C GLU A 295 -0.55 24.19 19.88
N PHE A 296 -0.44 22.96 20.39
CA PHE A 296 0.30 21.88 19.74
C PHE A 296 -0.53 20.63 19.74
N ALA A 297 -0.53 19.90 18.64
CA ALA A 297 -1.27 18.66 18.52
C ALA A 297 -0.55 17.65 17.62
N LEU A 298 -0.89 16.40 17.80
CA LEU A 298 -0.46 15.31 16.93
C LEU A 298 -1.60 14.33 16.68
N ALA A 299 -1.45 13.50 15.67
CA ALA A 299 -2.29 12.33 15.48
C ALA A 299 -1.54 11.05 15.83
N MET A 300 -2.21 10.14 16.52
CA MET A 300 -1.88 8.73 16.57
C MET A 300 -2.70 8.03 15.50
N CYS A 301 -2.03 7.32 14.62
CA CYS A 301 -2.59 6.57 13.50
C CYS A 301 -2.63 5.10 13.84
N VAL A 302 -3.75 4.46 13.58
CA VAL A 302 -3.95 3.03 13.79
C VAL A 302 -4.41 2.40 12.49
N PHE A 303 -3.71 1.41 12.06
CA PHE A 303 -3.86 0.75 10.78
C PHE A 303 -4.15 -0.74 11.00
N LEU A 304 -5.21 -1.26 10.37
CA LEU A 304 -5.61 -2.66 10.51
C LEU A 304 -4.85 -3.55 9.54
N CYS A 305 -4.15 -4.54 10.05
CA CYS A 305 -3.54 -5.61 9.27
C CYS A 305 -4.45 -6.83 9.17
N GLY A 306 -4.45 -7.50 8.02
CA GLY A 306 -5.15 -8.78 7.86
C GLY A 306 -6.67 -8.69 7.84
N GLN A 307 -7.24 -7.56 7.41
CA GLN A 307 -8.68 -7.32 7.34
C GLN A 307 -9.43 -8.47 6.65
N ARG A 308 -10.65 -8.76 7.14
CA ARG A 308 -11.52 -9.83 6.64
C ARG A 308 -12.61 -9.33 5.69
N SER A 309 -13.00 -8.07 5.78
CA SER A 309 -13.94 -7.43 4.84
C SER A 309 -13.42 -7.49 3.42
N ARG A 310 -14.30 -7.79 2.47
CA ARG A 310 -13.99 -7.88 1.05
C ARG A 310 -14.99 -7.08 0.25
N GLY A 311 -14.47 -6.20 -0.57
CA GLY A 311 -15.24 -5.37 -1.47
C GLY A 311 -15.10 -5.76 -2.94
N TYR A 312 -15.45 -4.83 -3.80
CA TYR A 312 -15.41 -5.05 -5.24
C TYR A 312 -15.19 -3.76 -6.03
N VAL A 313 -14.72 -3.94 -7.26
CA VAL A 313 -14.63 -2.91 -8.30
C VAL A 313 -15.47 -3.35 -9.48
N THR A 314 -16.23 -2.45 -10.08
CA THR A 314 -16.97 -2.70 -11.32
C THR A 314 -17.02 -1.44 -12.20
N ILE A 315 -17.43 -1.59 -13.43
CA ILE A 315 -17.66 -0.46 -14.33
C ILE A 315 -19.17 -0.17 -14.41
N LYS A 316 -19.54 1.11 -14.56
CA LYS A 316 -20.92 1.56 -14.68
C LYS A 316 -21.35 1.66 -16.15
N SER A 317 -20.38 1.89 -17.04
CA SER A 317 -20.58 1.96 -18.49
C SER A 317 -19.35 1.47 -19.24
N THR A 318 -19.39 1.55 -20.56
CA THR A 318 -18.26 1.24 -21.44
C THR A 318 -17.35 2.44 -21.71
N ASP A 319 -17.64 3.60 -21.14
CA ASP A 319 -16.81 4.80 -21.28
C ASP A 319 -15.52 4.65 -20.43
N PRO A 320 -14.33 4.66 -21.06
CA PRO A 320 -13.06 4.54 -20.32
C PRO A 320 -12.70 5.77 -19.49
N PHE A 321 -13.34 6.92 -19.73
CA PHE A 321 -13.15 8.14 -18.93
C PHE A 321 -14.04 8.17 -17.69
N GLU A 322 -15.08 7.34 -17.63
CA GLU A 322 -15.88 7.21 -16.41
C GLU A 322 -15.11 6.43 -15.34
N PRO A 323 -14.90 7.01 -14.15
CA PRO A 323 -14.25 6.29 -13.05
C PRO A 323 -15.01 5.01 -12.68
N PRO A 324 -14.31 3.90 -12.42
CA PRO A 324 -14.96 2.68 -11.96
C PRO A 324 -15.67 2.92 -10.63
N PHE A 325 -16.70 2.13 -10.37
CA PHE A 325 -17.30 2.06 -9.05
C PHE A 325 -16.47 1.12 -8.18
N ALA A 326 -16.11 1.58 -6.99
CA ALA A 326 -15.40 0.78 -6.00
C ALA A 326 -16.13 0.86 -4.65
N ASP A 327 -16.43 -0.28 -4.07
CA ASP A 327 -16.94 -0.40 -2.71
C ASP A 327 -16.01 -1.34 -1.93
N PRO A 328 -15.22 -0.82 -1.00
CA PRO A 328 -14.34 -1.65 -0.18
C PRO A 328 -15.10 -2.47 0.87
N CYS A 329 -16.38 -2.22 1.09
CA CYS A 329 -17.21 -2.87 2.11
C CYS A 329 -16.56 -2.85 3.50
N TYR A 330 -15.99 -1.72 3.90
CA TYR A 330 -15.30 -1.58 5.18
C TYR A 330 -16.18 -2.01 6.34
N LEU A 331 -15.58 -2.71 7.31
CA LEU A 331 -16.24 -3.20 8.53
C LEU A 331 -17.44 -4.13 8.28
N SER A 332 -17.59 -4.69 7.08
CA SER A 332 -18.63 -5.68 6.77
C SER A 332 -18.39 -7.00 7.52
N ASP A 333 -17.17 -7.29 7.88
CA ASP A 333 -16.81 -8.38 8.79
C ASP A 333 -16.59 -7.80 10.20
N LYS A 334 -17.29 -8.34 11.18
CA LYS A 334 -17.25 -7.85 12.55
C LYS A 334 -15.88 -7.98 13.22
N ARG A 335 -15.05 -8.92 12.77
CA ARG A 335 -13.66 -9.08 13.24
C ARG A 335 -12.85 -7.81 13.02
N ASP A 336 -13.06 -7.15 11.88
CA ASP A 336 -12.37 -5.90 11.56
C ASP A 336 -12.74 -4.78 12.53
N LEU A 337 -14.03 -4.64 12.88
CA LEU A 337 -14.49 -3.67 13.87
C LEU A 337 -13.88 -3.93 15.24
N LEU A 338 -13.93 -5.18 15.72
CA LEU A 338 -13.41 -5.55 17.04
C LEU A 338 -11.90 -5.32 17.13
N MET A 339 -11.13 -5.76 16.13
CA MET A 339 -9.68 -5.62 16.11
C MET A 339 -9.25 -4.15 15.96
N LEU A 340 -9.88 -3.39 15.05
CA LEU A 340 -9.54 -1.99 14.87
C LEU A 340 -9.89 -1.15 16.10
N SER A 341 -11.02 -1.47 16.78
CA SER A 341 -11.38 -0.84 18.06
C SER A 341 -10.37 -1.17 19.15
N GLU A 342 -9.84 -2.39 19.19
CA GLU A 342 -8.78 -2.75 20.12
C GLU A 342 -7.47 -2.03 19.80
N GLY A 343 -7.14 -1.91 18.51
CA GLY A 343 -5.99 -1.13 18.07
C GLY A 343 -6.06 0.32 18.54
N VAL A 344 -7.21 0.98 18.36
CA VAL A 344 -7.41 2.37 18.81
C VAL A 344 -7.40 2.47 20.34
N ARG A 345 -7.99 1.50 21.05
CA ARG A 345 -7.93 1.42 22.52
C ARG A 345 -6.50 1.34 23.01
N TRP A 346 -5.73 0.41 22.48
CA TRP A 346 -4.32 0.24 22.88
C TRP A 346 -3.47 1.46 22.53
N ALA A 347 -3.67 2.06 21.33
CA ALA A 347 -3.02 3.29 20.94
C ALA A 347 -3.32 4.44 21.93
N ASN A 348 -4.57 4.56 22.37
CA ASN A 348 -4.95 5.54 23.39
C ASN A 348 -4.24 5.29 24.73
N GLU A 349 -4.08 4.04 25.15
CA GLU A 349 -3.32 3.68 26.35
C GLU A 349 -1.82 4.07 26.21
N VAL A 350 -1.22 3.82 25.02
CA VAL A 350 0.16 4.25 24.73
C VAL A 350 0.29 5.76 24.87
N VAL A 351 -0.64 6.53 24.28
CA VAL A 351 -0.59 7.99 24.25
C VAL A 351 -0.84 8.60 25.62
N THR A 352 -1.85 8.12 26.35
CA THR A 352 -2.32 8.78 27.58
C THR A 352 -1.71 8.22 28.86
N GLU A 353 -1.18 7.01 28.83
CA GLU A 353 -0.69 6.29 30.03
C GLU A 353 0.76 5.81 29.88
N GLY A 354 1.31 5.82 28.65
CA GLY A 354 2.69 5.42 28.38
C GLY A 354 3.68 6.34 29.07
N LYS A 355 4.80 5.75 29.56
CA LYS A 355 5.78 6.44 30.40
C LYS A 355 6.37 7.69 29.72
N GLY A 356 6.60 7.66 28.40
CA GLY A 356 7.18 8.76 27.67
C GLY A 356 6.17 9.85 27.27
N THR A 357 4.87 9.51 27.15
CA THR A 357 3.84 10.42 26.60
C THR A 357 2.90 11.00 27.66
N ARG A 358 2.60 10.31 28.75
CA ARG A 358 1.59 10.69 29.73
C ARG A 358 1.78 12.09 30.34
N ASP A 359 3.03 12.57 30.44
CA ASP A 359 3.36 13.87 31.03
C ASP A 359 3.42 14.99 29.98
N VAL A 360 3.31 14.67 28.70
CA VAL A 360 3.34 15.62 27.58
C VAL A 360 2.03 15.69 26.78
N ILE A 361 1.10 14.77 27.03
CA ILE A 361 -0.24 14.79 26.44
C ILE A 361 -1.25 15.27 27.46
N SER A 362 -1.98 16.34 27.14
CA SER A 362 -3.00 16.92 28.05
C SER A 362 -4.41 16.40 27.81
N GLY A 363 -4.67 15.76 26.68
CA GLY A 363 -5.97 15.20 26.35
C GLY A 363 -6.21 15.04 24.86
N SER A 364 -7.47 14.92 24.50
CA SER A 364 -7.90 14.84 23.09
C SER A 364 -7.82 16.21 22.41
N TRP A 365 -7.54 16.19 21.11
CA TRP A 365 -7.72 17.33 20.23
C TRP A 365 -8.93 17.10 19.29
N PRO A 366 -9.76 18.11 18.92
CA PRO A 366 -9.71 19.47 19.45
C PRO A 366 -10.09 19.53 20.94
N ARG A 367 -9.75 20.66 21.59
CA ARG A 367 -10.13 20.88 22.98
C ARG A 367 -11.64 20.70 23.19
N GLY A 368 -12.00 19.93 24.22
CA GLY A 368 -13.39 19.53 24.47
C GLY A 368 -13.77 18.15 23.95
N ALA A 369 -12.99 17.56 23.03
CA ALA A 369 -13.14 16.15 22.71
C ALA A 369 -12.72 15.27 23.91
N THR A 370 -13.31 14.09 24.01
CA THR A 370 -13.16 13.23 25.20
C THR A 370 -12.73 11.80 24.90
N HIS A 371 -12.27 11.53 23.66
CA HIS A 371 -11.91 10.18 23.27
C HIS A 371 -10.74 9.60 24.10
N HIS A 372 -9.83 10.43 24.63
CA HIS A 372 -8.79 10.00 25.56
C HIS A 372 -9.30 9.29 26.82
N ARG A 373 -10.60 9.46 27.17
CA ARG A 373 -11.23 8.84 28.35
C ARG A 373 -11.84 7.48 28.07
N LYS A 374 -11.91 7.05 26.83
CA LYS A 374 -12.47 5.76 26.44
C LYS A 374 -11.58 4.61 26.91
N LYS A 375 -12.16 3.58 27.52
CA LYS A 375 -11.39 2.52 28.19
C LYS A 375 -11.68 1.11 27.67
N THR A 376 -12.87 0.85 27.17
CA THR A 376 -13.27 -0.48 26.70
C THR A 376 -13.22 -0.57 25.17
N ASN A 377 -13.14 -1.77 24.63
CA ASN A 377 -13.23 -2.00 23.19
C ASN A 377 -14.52 -1.42 22.61
N GLU A 378 -15.65 -1.64 23.28
CA GLU A 378 -16.98 -1.19 22.84
C GLU A 378 -17.09 0.34 22.80
N ASP A 379 -16.45 1.07 23.72
CA ASP A 379 -16.43 2.54 23.70
C ASP A 379 -15.93 3.09 22.36
N TRP A 380 -15.09 2.35 21.65
CA TRP A 380 -14.48 2.77 20.40
C TRP A 380 -15.28 2.39 19.14
N HIS A 381 -16.30 1.51 19.23
CA HIS A 381 -17.04 1.03 18.06
C HIS A 381 -17.62 2.15 17.21
N GLU A 382 -18.33 3.11 17.85
CA GLU A 382 -18.94 4.22 17.11
C GLU A 382 -17.86 5.19 16.55
N HIS A 383 -16.76 5.35 17.25
CA HIS A 383 -15.64 6.14 16.74
C HIS A 383 -15.02 5.48 15.50
N VAL A 384 -14.77 4.17 15.56
CA VAL A 384 -14.24 3.39 14.44
C VAL A 384 -15.17 3.43 13.24
N LYS A 385 -16.47 3.18 13.43
CA LYS A 385 -17.46 3.24 12.34
C LYS A 385 -17.52 4.61 11.66
N LYS A 386 -17.35 5.68 12.43
CA LYS A 386 -17.43 7.05 11.92
C LYS A 386 -16.17 7.53 11.20
N TYR A 387 -14.99 7.12 11.67
CA TYR A 387 -13.71 7.70 11.25
C TYR A 387 -12.78 6.74 10.54
N ALA A 388 -13.13 5.44 10.41
CA ALA A 388 -12.34 4.52 9.61
C ALA A 388 -12.32 4.96 8.15
N SER A 389 -11.12 5.03 7.59
CA SER A 389 -10.87 5.53 6.23
C SER A 389 -9.84 4.64 5.53
N THR A 390 -9.61 4.93 4.27
CA THR A 390 -8.56 4.27 3.48
C THR A 390 -7.16 4.67 3.95
N SER A 391 -6.22 3.74 3.92
CA SER A 391 -4.78 4.05 4.00
C SER A 391 -4.12 4.10 2.61
N TYR A 392 -4.93 4.16 1.54
CA TYR A 392 -4.46 4.18 0.16
C TYR A 392 -3.68 2.92 -0.25
N HIS A 393 -4.08 1.76 0.29
CA HIS A 393 -3.46 0.46 0.01
C HIS A 393 -4.39 -0.53 -0.71
N PRO A 394 -5.15 -0.15 -1.73
CA PRO A 394 -6.07 -1.08 -2.38
C PRO A 394 -5.32 -2.21 -3.09
N GLY A 395 -5.88 -3.42 -3.02
CA GLY A 395 -5.34 -4.62 -3.67
C GLY A 395 -6.40 -5.68 -3.96
N GLY A 396 -6.03 -6.73 -4.67
CA GLY A 396 -6.77 -7.98 -4.71
C GLY A 396 -7.79 -8.19 -5.83
N THR A 397 -8.10 -7.20 -6.64
CA THR A 397 -9.22 -7.22 -7.62
C THR A 397 -8.97 -8.04 -8.89
N CYS A 398 -7.75 -8.54 -9.09
CA CYS A 398 -7.38 -9.51 -10.13
C CYS A 398 -6.61 -10.66 -9.48
N LYS A 399 -7.18 -11.23 -8.43
CA LYS A 399 -6.54 -12.16 -7.48
C LYS A 399 -5.76 -13.28 -8.16
N LEU A 400 -4.51 -13.47 -7.72
CA LEU A 400 -3.74 -14.67 -7.99
C LEU A 400 -4.34 -15.85 -7.20
N GLY A 401 -4.46 -17.01 -7.82
CA GLY A 401 -4.96 -18.19 -7.14
C GLY A 401 -4.61 -19.49 -7.85
N GLN A 402 -4.88 -20.61 -7.17
CA GLN A 402 -4.74 -21.97 -7.71
C GLN A 402 -5.85 -22.27 -8.74
N ASP A 403 -5.75 -23.42 -9.42
CA ASP A 403 -6.70 -23.77 -10.49
C ASP A 403 -8.10 -24.08 -9.98
N ASP A 404 -8.22 -24.50 -8.73
CA ASP A 404 -9.47 -24.79 -8.02
C ASP A 404 -10.11 -23.57 -7.34
N ASP A 405 -9.42 -22.41 -7.35
CA ASP A 405 -9.95 -21.18 -6.79
C ASP A 405 -10.89 -20.49 -7.80
N PRO A 406 -12.21 -20.44 -7.55
CA PRO A 406 -13.17 -19.88 -8.49
C PRO A 406 -13.05 -18.36 -8.70
N LEU A 407 -12.35 -17.67 -7.81
CA LEU A 407 -12.11 -16.23 -7.89
C LEU A 407 -10.70 -15.90 -8.40
N ALA A 408 -9.89 -16.89 -8.79
CA ALA A 408 -8.58 -16.63 -9.35
C ALA A 408 -8.68 -16.03 -10.75
N VAL A 409 -8.11 -14.83 -10.93
CA VAL A 409 -8.05 -14.12 -12.21
C VAL A 409 -6.75 -14.42 -12.94
N VAL A 410 -5.63 -14.49 -12.20
CA VAL A 410 -4.31 -14.82 -12.76
C VAL A 410 -3.74 -16.08 -12.13
N ASP A 411 -2.88 -16.75 -12.89
CA ASP A 411 -2.12 -17.91 -12.41
C ASP A 411 -0.81 -17.49 -11.71
N LYS A 412 -0.04 -18.46 -11.20
CA LYS A 412 1.24 -18.24 -10.52
C LYS A 412 2.31 -17.51 -11.33
N TYR A 413 2.13 -17.42 -12.66
CA TYR A 413 2.99 -16.66 -13.56
C TYR A 413 2.36 -15.32 -13.96
N LEU A 414 1.33 -14.87 -13.23
CA LEU A 414 0.60 -13.62 -13.44
C LEU A 414 -0.18 -13.54 -14.76
N ARG A 415 -0.41 -14.68 -15.44
CA ARG A 415 -1.13 -14.73 -16.72
C ARG A 415 -2.64 -14.76 -16.46
N VAL A 416 -3.38 -13.94 -17.20
CA VAL A 416 -4.84 -13.92 -17.13
C VAL A 416 -5.39 -15.27 -17.66
N ARG A 417 -6.27 -15.88 -16.89
CA ARG A 417 -6.87 -17.17 -17.22
C ARG A 417 -7.72 -17.06 -18.48
N GLY A 418 -7.63 -18.04 -19.34
CA GLY A 418 -8.40 -18.13 -20.59
C GLY A 418 -7.85 -17.28 -21.78
N VAL A 419 -6.85 -16.43 -21.59
CA VAL A 419 -6.30 -15.59 -22.65
C VAL A 419 -4.78 -15.70 -22.72
N LYS A 420 -4.23 -16.06 -23.87
CA LYS A 420 -2.79 -16.10 -24.11
C LYS A 420 -2.22 -14.70 -24.33
N GLY A 421 -0.99 -14.46 -23.86
CA GLY A 421 -0.30 -13.19 -24.09
C GLY A 421 -0.87 -11.99 -23.32
N LEU A 422 -1.49 -12.24 -22.16
CA LEU A 422 -2.03 -11.21 -21.26
C LEU A 422 -1.62 -11.51 -19.82
N ARG A 423 -1.09 -10.51 -19.12
CA ARG A 423 -0.78 -10.57 -17.68
C ARG A 423 -1.31 -9.34 -16.96
N VAL A 424 -1.51 -9.50 -15.64
CA VAL A 424 -1.69 -8.39 -14.69
C VAL A 424 -0.48 -8.34 -13.78
N VAL A 425 0.12 -7.16 -13.61
CA VAL A 425 1.43 -7.00 -12.96
C VAL A 425 1.44 -5.82 -11.94
N ASP A 426 0.40 -5.72 -11.14
CA ASP A 426 0.22 -4.69 -10.12
C ASP A 426 -0.42 -5.26 -8.84
N CYS A 427 -0.73 -4.41 -7.85
CA CYS A 427 -1.29 -4.83 -6.56
C CYS A 427 -2.66 -5.51 -6.67
N SER A 428 -3.35 -5.43 -7.81
CA SER A 428 -4.63 -6.14 -7.99
C SER A 428 -4.49 -7.66 -7.93
N ILE A 429 -3.28 -8.22 -8.15
CA ILE A 429 -3.04 -9.66 -8.09
C ILE A 429 -2.98 -10.22 -6.67
N MET A 430 -2.82 -9.39 -5.64
CA MET A 430 -2.61 -9.85 -4.27
C MET A 430 -3.81 -10.66 -3.78
N PRO A 431 -3.64 -11.94 -3.39
CA PRO A 431 -4.75 -12.71 -2.83
C PRO A 431 -5.16 -12.22 -1.43
N LEU A 432 -4.17 -11.77 -0.65
CA LEU A 432 -4.29 -11.12 0.65
C LEU A 432 -3.32 -9.94 0.68
N LEU A 433 -3.69 -8.85 1.34
CA LEU A 433 -2.76 -7.79 1.65
C LEU A 433 -1.80 -8.26 2.77
N MET A 434 -0.54 -7.83 2.69
CA MET A 434 0.44 -8.09 3.73
C MET A 434 0.20 -7.19 4.95
N SER A 435 0.80 -7.55 6.08
CA SER A 435 0.79 -6.73 7.30
C SER A 435 1.81 -5.60 7.19
N GLY A 436 1.57 -4.65 6.29
CA GLY A 436 2.45 -3.51 6.02
C GLY A 436 2.06 -2.74 4.77
N HIS A 437 2.83 -1.73 4.43
CA HIS A 437 2.57 -0.84 3.29
C HIS A 437 2.81 -1.53 1.95
N THR A 438 1.99 -1.21 0.94
CA THR A 438 1.95 -1.92 -0.35
C THR A 438 2.99 -1.44 -1.36
N GLN A 439 3.76 -0.38 -1.10
CA GLN A 439 4.72 0.18 -2.04
C GLN A 439 5.84 -0.83 -2.42
N MET A 440 6.55 -1.38 -1.46
CA MET A 440 7.63 -2.34 -1.73
C MET A 440 7.11 -3.64 -2.36
N PRO A 441 5.99 -4.22 -1.92
CA PRO A 441 5.34 -5.32 -2.62
C PRO A 441 5.00 -5.05 -4.09
N ALA A 442 4.58 -3.82 -4.44
CA ALA A 442 4.34 -3.47 -5.84
C ALA A 442 5.62 -3.56 -6.70
N TYR A 443 6.76 -3.10 -6.17
CA TYR A 443 8.06 -3.29 -6.85
C TYR A 443 8.43 -4.77 -6.93
N GLY A 444 8.25 -5.55 -5.86
CA GLY A 444 8.51 -6.98 -5.86
C GLY A 444 7.67 -7.76 -6.88
N ILE A 445 6.39 -7.39 -7.07
CA ILE A 445 5.52 -7.94 -8.11
C ILE A 445 6.09 -7.63 -9.50
N ALA A 446 6.52 -6.37 -9.74
CA ALA A 446 7.05 -5.95 -11.03
C ALA A 446 8.37 -6.66 -11.37
N GLU A 447 9.31 -6.77 -10.44
CA GLU A 447 10.58 -7.50 -10.60
C GLU A 447 10.32 -8.99 -10.89
N LYS A 448 9.41 -9.62 -10.15
CA LYS A 448 9.06 -11.03 -10.38
C LYS A 448 8.36 -11.25 -11.71
N ALA A 449 7.52 -10.32 -12.13
CA ALA A 449 6.91 -10.34 -13.46
C ALA A 449 7.96 -10.26 -14.58
N ALA A 450 8.95 -9.37 -14.44
CA ALA A 450 10.05 -9.23 -15.40
C ALA A 450 10.85 -10.53 -15.52
N GLU A 451 11.15 -11.18 -14.40
CA GLU A 451 11.81 -12.49 -14.40
C GLU A 451 11.02 -13.55 -15.18
N TYR A 452 9.70 -13.69 -14.90
CA TYR A 452 8.83 -14.63 -15.61
C TYR A 452 8.76 -14.37 -17.13
N ILE A 453 8.68 -13.09 -17.52
CA ILE A 453 8.64 -12.70 -18.94
C ILE A 453 9.97 -13.05 -19.64
N MET A 454 11.11 -12.77 -19.01
CA MET A 454 12.42 -13.12 -19.55
C MET A 454 12.58 -14.63 -19.71
N GLN A 455 12.19 -15.43 -18.71
CA GLN A 455 12.23 -16.89 -18.79
C GLN A 455 11.36 -17.42 -19.93
N HIS A 456 10.11 -16.91 -20.04
CA HIS A 456 9.21 -17.32 -21.10
C HIS A 456 9.76 -17.01 -22.52
N ASN A 457 10.36 -15.85 -22.70
CA ASN A 457 10.91 -15.45 -23.98
C ASN A 457 12.19 -16.21 -24.36
N LYS A 458 13.06 -16.58 -23.41
CA LYS A 458 14.21 -17.47 -23.66
C LYS A 458 13.77 -18.83 -24.22
N HIS A 459 12.71 -19.44 -23.66
CA HIS A 459 12.16 -20.71 -24.17
C HIS A 459 11.58 -20.58 -25.57
N ARG A 460 10.94 -19.47 -25.92
CA ARG A 460 10.41 -19.20 -27.27
C ARG A 460 11.53 -19.08 -28.31
N SER A 461 12.63 -18.41 -27.98
CA SER A 461 13.80 -18.24 -28.85
C SER A 461 14.51 -19.57 -29.10
N ALA A 462 14.70 -20.38 -28.06
CA ALA A 462 15.28 -21.72 -28.15
C ALA A 462 14.43 -22.70 -28.98
N GLY A 463 13.09 -22.59 -28.86
CA GLY A 463 12.15 -23.38 -29.65
C GLY A 463 12.15 -23.05 -31.17
N LYS A 464 12.34 -21.75 -31.51
CA LYS A 464 12.44 -21.33 -32.90
C LYS A 464 13.73 -21.82 -33.57
N HIS A 465 14.85 -21.91 -32.85
CA HIS A 465 16.11 -22.46 -33.39
C HIS A 465 16.07 -24.00 -33.58
N LYS A 466 15.29 -24.73 -32.77
CA LYS A 466 15.10 -26.18 -32.97
C LYS A 466 14.16 -26.50 -34.13
N GLY A 467 13.21 -25.62 -34.46
CA GLY A 467 12.33 -25.78 -35.63
C GLY A 467 12.96 -25.46 -36.97
N SER A 468 13.98 -24.61 -37.01
CA SER A 468 14.72 -24.28 -38.25
C SER A 468 15.86 -25.28 -38.60
N ALA A 469 16.31 -26.06 -37.64
CA ALA A 469 17.31 -27.11 -37.88
C ALA A 469 16.72 -28.42 -38.43
N GLY A 470 15.41 -28.59 -38.45
CA GLY A 470 14.71 -29.78 -38.95
C GLY A 470 14.32 -29.75 -40.43
N PHE A 471 14.60 -28.66 -41.18
CA PHE A 471 14.18 -28.50 -42.57
C PHE A 471 15.33 -28.40 -43.60
N GLN A 472 16.56 -28.79 -43.24
CA GLN A 472 17.69 -28.86 -44.15
C GLN A 472 18.38 -30.24 -44.21
N GLN A 473 17.58 -31.32 -44.33
CA GLN A 473 18.09 -32.61 -44.82
C GLN A 473 17.00 -33.29 -45.63
N GLY A 474 16.99 -33.00 -46.93
CA GLY A 474 16.07 -33.68 -47.84
C GLY A 474 15.99 -33.03 -49.21
N ALA A 475 17.13 -32.80 -49.88
CA ALA A 475 17.17 -32.61 -51.35
C ALA A 475 18.61 -32.83 -51.85
N ARG A 476 19.00 -34.07 -52.01
CA ARG A 476 19.99 -34.54 -53.00
C ARG A 476 19.64 -35.98 -53.31
N LEU A 477 18.92 -36.13 -54.38
CA LEU A 477 19.13 -37.08 -55.50
C LEU A 477 18.04 -36.84 -56.53
#